data_3bfa3611a4fbbef4d982c581de7a689c
#
_entry.id   3bfa3611a4fbbef4d982c581de7a689c
#
_cell.length_a   1.000
_cell.length_b   1.000
_cell.length_c   1.000
_cell.angle_alpha   90.00
_cell.angle_beta   90.00
_cell.angle_gamma   90.00
#
_symmetry.space_group_name_H-M   'P 1'
#
loop_
_entity.id
_entity.type
_entity.pdbx_description
1 polymer ?
#
loop_
_entity_poly.entity_id
_entity_poly.type
_entity_poly.pdbx_seq_one_letter_code
_entity_poly.pdbx_strand_id
1 'polypeptide(L)' 'MALVELARYASGIEAEIARTLLESHGIMAMTFDTGMNIADSAAFAIPVRLMVLDEERDDAESILREANGG' A
#
# COMPACT_ATOMS: atom_id res chain seq x y z
N MET A 1 -9.65 -6.83 14.79
CA MET A 1 -8.52 -6.70 13.94
C MET A 1 -8.95 -6.76 12.51
N ALA A 2 -8.92 -5.66 11.85
CA ALA A 2 -9.39 -5.57 10.49
C ALA A 2 -8.35 -4.87 9.65
N LEU A 3 -8.31 -5.24 8.38
CA LEU A 3 -7.44 -4.56 7.45
C LEU A 3 -8.18 -3.36 6.90
N VAL A 4 -7.48 -2.24 6.85
CA VAL A 4 -8.05 -1.03 6.30
C VAL A 4 -7.11 -0.48 5.27
N GLU A 5 -7.64 0.25 4.32
CA GLU A 5 -6.83 0.81 3.26
C GLU A 5 -6.07 2.01 3.79
N LEU A 6 -4.77 2.02 3.57
CA LEU A 6 -3.94 3.12 3.99
C LEU A 6 -3.64 4.06 2.84
N ALA A 7 -3.36 3.50 1.68
CA ALA A 7 -2.99 4.31 0.52
C ALA A 7 -3.17 3.52 -0.75
N ARG A 8 -3.18 4.22 -1.86
CA ARG A 8 -3.26 3.61 -3.17
C ARG A 8 -2.10 4.08 -4.02
N TYR A 9 -1.58 3.20 -4.83
CA TYR A 9 -0.45 3.52 -5.67
C TYR A 9 -0.75 3.14 -7.10
N ALA A 10 -0.14 3.85 -8.01
CA ALA A 10 -0.37 3.60 -9.43
C ALA A 10 0.41 2.40 -9.92
N SER A 11 1.43 1.99 -9.22
CA SER A 11 2.22 0.85 -9.68
C SER A 11 2.52 -0.07 -8.52
N GLY A 12 2.74 -1.33 -8.85
CA GLY A 12 3.08 -2.31 -7.84
C GLY A 12 4.42 -2.04 -7.18
N ILE A 13 5.32 -1.45 -7.94
CA ILE A 13 6.65 -1.16 -7.40
C ILE A 13 6.55 -0.14 -6.29
N GLU A 14 5.78 0.90 -6.52
CA GLU A 14 5.61 1.93 -5.49
C GLU A 14 4.94 1.34 -4.26
N ALA A 15 3.95 0.49 -4.46
CA ALA A 15 3.26 -0.12 -3.35
C ALA A 15 4.20 -1.01 -2.55
N GLU A 16 5.07 -1.74 -3.25
CA GLU A 16 6.00 -2.62 -2.58
C GLU A 16 7.02 -1.83 -1.78
N ILE A 17 7.46 -0.71 -2.29
CA ILE A 17 8.40 0.12 -1.56
C ILE A 17 7.76 0.58 -0.27
N ALA A 18 6.52 1.01 -0.34
CA ALA A 18 5.82 1.46 0.86
C ALA A 18 5.62 0.31 1.83
N ARG A 19 5.26 -0.85 1.31
CA ARG A 19 5.03 -2.02 2.15
C ARG A 19 6.30 -2.43 2.89
N THR A 20 7.42 -2.48 2.19
CA THR A 20 8.65 -2.90 2.83
C THR A 20 9.13 -1.87 3.84
N LEU A 21 8.86 -0.60 3.57
CA LEU A 21 9.19 0.43 4.54
C LEU A 21 8.43 0.21 5.84
N LEU A 22 7.15 -0.05 5.74
CA LEU A 22 6.34 -0.29 6.92
C LEU A 22 6.79 -1.55 7.64
N GLU A 23 7.14 -2.57 6.87
CA GLU A 23 7.58 -3.81 7.45
C GLU A 23 8.88 -3.61 8.23
N SER A 24 9.75 -2.75 7.74
CA SER A 24 10.99 -2.47 8.43
C SER A 24 10.76 -1.76 9.75
N HIS A 25 9.58 -1.18 9.92
CA HIS A 25 9.23 -0.52 11.18
C HIS A 25 8.34 -1.44 12.03
N GLY A 26 8.21 -2.68 11.64
CA GLY A 26 7.45 -3.62 12.44
C GLY A 26 5.96 -3.60 12.20
N ILE A 27 5.52 -2.94 11.15
CA ILE A 27 4.10 -2.86 10.84
C ILE A 27 3.77 -3.84 9.73
N MET A 28 2.75 -4.65 9.96
CA MET A 28 2.32 -5.59 8.95
C MET A 28 1.52 -4.86 7.88
N ALA A 29 1.94 -4.97 6.66
CA ALA A 29 1.26 -4.33 5.55
C ALA A 29 1.11 -5.32 4.42
N MET A 30 0.03 -5.17 3.68
CA MET A 30 -0.25 -6.05 2.55
C MET A 30 -0.70 -5.24 1.37
N THR A 31 -0.37 -5.70 0.18
CA THR A 31 -0.81 -5.02 -1.03
C THR A 31 -1.83 -5.88 -1.73
N PHE A 32 -2.83 -5.24 -2.28
CA PHE A 32 -3.87 -5.92 -3.03
C PHE A 32 -4.06 -5.23 -4.36
N ASP A 33 -3.95 -6.03 -5.42
CA ASP A 33 -4.20 -5.51 -6.76
C ASP A 33 -5.64 -5.77 -7.08
N THR A 34 -6.26 -4.83 -7.73
CA THR A 34 -7.59 -5.09 -8.24
C THR A 34 -7.45 -5.25 -9.73
N GLY A 35 -8.40 -5.81 -10.36
CA GLY A 35 -8.37 -5.92 -11.79
C GLY A 35 -7.39 -6.93 -12.29
N MET A 36 -7.42 -8.05 -11.72
CA MET A 36 -6.51 -9.05 -12.11
C MET A 36 -6.62 -9.46 -13.51
N ASN A 37 -7.75 -9.45 -14.04
CA ASN A 37 -7.93 -9.90 -15.38
C ASN A 37 -7.82 -8.83 -16.31
N ILE A 38 -6.67 -8.39 -16.56
CA ILE A 38 -6.55 -7.23 -17.22
C ILE A 38 -6.03 -7.28 -18.54
N ALA A 39 -6.17 -8.36 -19.17
CA ALA A 39 -5.65 -8.50 -20.49
C ALA A 39 -6.06 -7.37 -21.36
N ASP A 40 -7.26 -6.96 -21.23
CA ASP A 40 -7.73 -5.94 -22.11
C ASP A 40 -7.50 -4.56 -21.59
N SER A 41 -7.21 -4.42 -20.34
CA SER A 41 -7.04 -3.09 -19.84
C SER A 41 -5.62 -2.85 -19.48
N ALA A 42 -4.75 -3.54 -20.05
CA ALA A 42 -3.38 -3.45 -19.71
C ALA A 42 -2.80 -2.07 -19.88
N ALA A 43 -3.42 -1.29 -20.69
CA ALA A 43 -2.87 0.01 -20.95
C ALA A 43 -3.00 0.94 -19.75
N PHE A 44 -3.83 0.59 -18.81
CA PHE A 44 -4.09 1.49 -17.72
C PHE A 44 -3.45 1.00 -16.45
N ALA A 45 -3.03 1.93 -15.65
CA ALA A 45 -2.47 1.58 -14.37
C ALA A 45 -3.54 0.94 -13.52
N ILE A 46 -3.19 -0.11 -12.83
CA ILE A 46 -4.11 -0.78 -11.96
C ILE A 46 -3.79 -0.35 -10.56
N PRO A 47 -4.71 0.26 -9.87
CA PRO A 47 -4.42 0.75 -8.53
C PRO A 47 -4.09 -0.41 -7.61
N VAL A 48 -3.04 -0.25 -6.87
CA VAL A 48 -2.63 -1.24 -5.89
C VAL A 48 -2.92 -0.63 -4.53
N ARG A 49 -3.70 -1.32 -3.74
CA ARG A 49 -4.06 -0.81 -2.43
C ARG A 49 -3.11 -1.34 -1.38
N LEU A 50 -2.69 -0.46 -0.50
CA LEU A 50 -1.84 -0.85 0.60
C LEU A 50 -2.70 -0.88 1.84
N MET A 51 -2.78 -2.04 2.48
CA MET A 51 -3.65 -2.24 3.62
C MET A 51 -2.83 -2.53 4.86
N VAL A 52 -3.30 -2.05 5.98
CA VAL A 52 -2.66 -2.33 7.26
C VAL A 52 -3.75 -2.67 8.26
N LEU A 53 -3.35 -3.15 9.42
CA LEU A 53 -4.31 -3.39 10.47
C LEU A 53 -4.82 -2.07 10.99
N ASP A 54 -6.08 -2.05 11.32
CA ASP A 54 -6.74 -0.84 11.78
C ASP A 54 -5.99 -0.21 12.95
N GLU A 55 -5.56 -1.00 13.87
CA GLU A 55 -4.89 -0.47 15.05
C GLU A 55 -3.50 0.10 14.76
N GLU A 56 -2.95 -0.19 13.60
CA GLU A 56 -1.63 0.32 13.24
C GLU A 56 -1.70 1.41 12.19
N ARG A 57 -2.90 1.79 11.82
CA ARG A 57 -3.07 2.73 10.73
C ARG A 57 -2.40 4.08 10.98
N ASP A 58 -2.56 4.60 12.18
CA ASP A 58 -1.98 5.92 12.49
C ASP A 58 -0.48 5.90 12.43
N ASP A 59 0.13 4.85 12.97
CA ASP A 59 1.57 4.74 12.94
C ASP A 59 2.05 4.58 11.52
N ALA A 60 1.36 3.77 10.73
CA ALA A 60 1.75 3.54 9.35
C ALA A 60 1.66 4.83 8.56
N GLU A 61 0.62 5.58 8.77
CA GLU A 61 0.45 6.83 8.05
C GLU A 61 1.57 7.80 8.37
N SER A 62 1.96 7.85 9.62
CA SER A 62 3.02 8.72 10.05
C SER A 62 4.35 8.34 9.41
N ILE A 63 4.62 7.05 9.34
CA ILE A 63 5.85 6.57 8.73
C ILE A 63 5.91 6.94 7.25
N LEU A 64 4.82 6.74 6.55
CA LEU A 64 4.80 7.07 5.14
C LEU A 64 4.93 8.56 4.89
N ARG A 65 4.33 9.35 5.76
CA ARG A 65 4.40 10.80 5.62
C ARG A 65 5.82 11.28 5.77
N GLU A 66 6.54 10.73 6.73
CA GLU A 66 7.92 11.12 6.94
C GLU A 66 8.79 10.66 5.78
N ALA A 67 8.52 9.50 5.26
CA ALA A 67 9.32 8.99 4.16
C ALA A 67 9.14 9.82 2.89
N ASN A 68 7.98 10.44 2.75
CA ASN A 68 7.73 11.25 1.57
C ASN A 68 8.27 12.66 1.71
N GLY A 69 9.05 12.89 2.70
CA GLY A 69 9.71 14.16 2.83
C GLY A 69 8.85 15.24 3.38
N GLY A 70 7.78 14.83 3.95
CA GLY A 70 6.84 15.79 4.44
C GLY A 70 7.32 16.54 5.63
#